data_5bb32b044339ac3ba9c59b8288ca1486
#
_entry.id   5bb32b044339ac3ba9c59b8288ca1486
#
_cell.length_a   1.000
_cell.length_b   1.000
_cell.length_c   1.000
_cell.angle_alpha   90.00
_cell.angle_beta   90.00
_cell.angle_gamma   90.00
#
_symmetry.space_group_name_H-M   'P 1'
#
loop_
_entity.id
_entity.type
_entity.pdbx_description
1 polymer ?
#
loop_
_entity_poly.entity_id
_entity_poly.type
_entity_poly.pdbx_seq_one_letter_code
_entity_poly.pdbx_strand_id
1 'polypeptide(L)'
;MSEGSGKLITMLFPYKFLIILTIVTLFFNNCKPDKVKPGDEIENINSDSIMAVSAAQNTPLKNMFGVNGYEWNFLQDPANPNLKSHIYEANMSVIKSFSAVRHYMNWNKLENTKGNYTYNPTNNGSWDYDLIYTRCKQEGILVLADLKNCPTWLVSTYPQNLQDDENVPAPYGPSRSDPATYADQARTAFQFAARYGYNASVNPALVKVDSRPRWTNDPPNEVKIGLGLIKYIECDNERDKWWKSDATKQTPEEYAANMSAFYDGNKGKLGNNAGVKTADPAMQVVMGGLATADVNYVKRMIEWCKTNRGYRANGSIDLCFDVINYHLYSNDGNILQHSQVTTGVAPELSTAGSIANSFAALSISLPQHPEVWVTENGFDINQQSYQKAIAIGKKSVLLTQADWILRSSLLYIRHGVKRLFFYQLLDDTPNGITQYATSGLAEDGKRRPAADYILQANKLMGDYTYKGTINKEPIVDKYQSGNSTIYVLTIPDQKGRTASYQLNTGTASATVYTPKPGADVMDKKAVTTNNGKLEITVSETPLFVETGSR
;
A
#
# COMPACT_ATOMS: atom_id res chain seq x y z
N MET A 1 60.02 26.71 9.93
CA MET A 1 61.22 25.94 9.54
C MET A 1 60.71 24.56 9.22
N SER A 2 60.78 24.05 8.10
CA SER A 2 61.27 24.14 6.76
C SER A 2 60.36 23.36 5.86
N GLU A 3 60.04 23.97 4.80
CA GLU A 3 59.66 23.56 3.47
C GLU A 3 60.20 22.21 3.00
N GLY A 4 59.42 21.54 2.15
CA GLY A 4 59.86 20.39 1.36
C GLY A 4 58.87 20.11 0.23
N SER A 5 59.10 20.78 -0.88
CA SER A 5 58.45 20.61 -2.18
C SER A 5 58.88 19.30 -2.86
N GLY A 6 57.95 18.63 -3.54
CA GLY A 6 58.27 17.43 -4.36
C GLY A 6 57.29 17.21 -5.51
N LYS A 7 57.61 17.79 -6.60
CA LYS A 7 57.47 17.56 -8.05
C LYS A 7 56.49 16.45 -8.54
N LEU A 8 55.58 16.92 -9.38
CA LEU A 8 54.89 16.24 -10.47
C LEU A 8 55.86 15.51 -11.43
N ILE A 9 55.61 14.26 -11.75
CA ILE A 9 56.17 13.58 -12.92
C ILE A 9 55.04 13.03 -13.76
N THR A 10 54.85 13.68 -14.90
CA THR A 10 54.03 13.25 -16.03
C THR A 10 54.82 12.22 -16.83
N MET A 11 54.31 11.00 -16.99
CA MET A 11 54.82 10.07 -18.01
C MET A 11 53.73 9.80 -19.04
N LEU A 12 53.95 10.35 -20.22
CA LEU A 12 53.29 10.02 -21.48
C LEU A 12 53.99 8.79 -22.08
N PHE A 13 53.24 7.75 -22.39
CA PHE A 13 53.64 6.70 -23.34
C PHE A 13 52.57 6.48 -24.39
N PRO A 14 52.93 6.46 -25.67
CA PRO A 14 52.00 6.20 -26.75
C PRO A 14 52.04 4.70 -27.12
N TYR A 15 50.89 4.03 -27.07
CA TYR A 15 50.74 2.71 -27.67
C TYR A 15 49.93 2.80 -28.97
N LYS A 16 50.61 2.47 -30.06
CA LYS A 16 50.00 2.17 -31.36
C LYS A 16 49.28 0.82 -31.24
N PHE A 17 47.98 0.79 -31.47
CA PHE A 17 47.25 -0.45 -31.62
C PHE A 17 47.21 -0.86 -33.09
N LEU A 18 47.78 -2.03 -33.35
CA LEU A 18 47.70 -2.76 -34.62
C LEU A 18 46.37 -3.47 -34.69
N ILE A 19 45.55 -3.11 -35.68
CA ILE A 19 44.25 -3.80 -35.94
C ILE A 19 44.56 -5.07 -36.74
N ILE A 20 44.41 -6.24 -36.11
CA ILE A 20 44.34 -7.52 -36.81
C ILE A 20 42.86 -7.85 -37.03
N LEU A 21 42.48 -7.75 -38.29
CA LEU A 21 41.13 -8.13 -38.77
C LEU A 21 41.09 -9.65 -38.92
N THR A 22 40.51 -10.38 -37.95
CA THR A 22 40.21 -11.80 -38.07
C THR A 22 38.78 -11.94 -38.52
N ILE A 23 38.59 -12.33 -39.77
CA ILE A 23 37.26 -12.68 -40.33
C ILE A 23 36.85 -14.03 -39.75
N VAL A 24 35.90 -14.03 -38.82
CA VAL A 24 35.20 -15.24 -38.38
C VAL A 24 33.88 -15.28 -39.14
N THR A 25 33.83 -16.19 -40.12
CA THR A 25 32.59 -16.55 -40.82
C THR A 25 31.71 -17.37 -39.85
N LEU A 26 30.75 -16.75 -39.21
CA LEU A 26 29.69 -17.43 -38.48
C LEU A 26 28.55 -17.77 -39.42
N PHE A 27 28.26 -19.04 -39.58
CA PHE A 27 27.05 -19.56 -40.21
C PHE A 27 25.83 -19.10 -39.37
N PHE A 28 25.10 -18.13 -39.89
CA PHE A 28 23.76 -17.83 -39.39
C PHE A 28 22.79 -18.91 -39.92
N ASN A 29 22.41 -19.83 -39.06
CA ASN A 29 21.18 -20.57 -39.26
C ASN A 29 20.02 -19.58 -39.20
N ASN A 30 19.32 -19.45 -40.33
CA ASN A 30 18.08 -18.70 -40.48
C ASN A 30 16.98 -19.32 -39.62
N CYS A 31 16.86 -18.94 -38.34
CA CYS A 31 15.58 -18.93 -37.67
C CYS A 31 14.82 -17.67 -38.15
N LYS A 32 13.90 -17.86 -39.08
CA LYS A 32 12.89 -16.86 -39.41
C LYS A 32 12.13 -16.56 -38.11
N PRO A 33 11.98 -15.30 -37.68
CA PRO A 33 11.03 -14.99 -36.64
C PRO A 33 9.64 -15.37 -37.17
N ASP A 34 8.93 -16.23 -36.45
CA ASP A 34 7.53 -16.48 -36.68
C ASP A 34 6.83 -15.14 -36.74
N LYS A 35 6.20 -14.87 -37.88
CA LYS A 35 5.30 -13.74 -38.04
C LYS A 35 4.16 -13.94 -37.04
N VAL A 36 4.17 -13.18 -35.96
CA VAL A 36 2.99 -12.96 -35.12
C VAL A 36 1.89 -12.53 -36.08
N LYS A 37 0.88 -13.37 -36.23
CA LYS A 37 -0.31 -13.03 -37.02
C LYS A 37 -0.91 -11.76 -36.38
N PRO A 38 -1.24 -10.72 -37.17
CA PRO A 38 -2.03 -9.61 -36.67
C PRO A 38 -3.45 -10.15 -36.51
N GLY A 39 -3.86 -10.44 -35.29
CA GLY A 39 -5.17 -11.01 -35.04
C GLY A 39 -5.43 -11.53 -33.64
N ASP A 40 -4.50 -11.46 -32.69
CA ASP A 40 -4.88 -11.47 -31.28
C ASP A 40 -5.33 -10.04 -30.93
N GLU A 41 -6.56 -9.73 -31.33
CA GLU A 41 -7.33 -8.66 -30.69
C GLU A 41 -7.25 -8.94 -29.20
N ILE A 42 -6.53 -8.07 -28.46
CA ILE A 42 -6.81 -7.85 -27.06
C ILE A 42 -8.32 -7.58 -27.06
N GLU A 43 -9.12 -8.59 -26.65
CA GLU A 43 -10.54 -8.37 -26.43
C GLU A 43 -10.60 -7.10 -25.60
N ASN A 44 -11.15 -6.05 -26.18
CA ASN A 44 -11.56 -4.86 -25.49
C ASN A 44 -12.58 -5.33 -24.47
N ILE A 45 -12.08 -5.77 -23.29
CA ILE A 45 -12.93 -6.05 -22.15
C ILE A 45 -13.67 -4.75 -21.93
N ASN A 46 -14.94 -4.77 -22.26
CA ASN A 46 -15.80 -3.58 -22.28
C ASN A 46 -15.67 -2.91 -20.91
N SER A 47 -15.07 -1.71 -20.88
CA SER A 47 -14.86 -0.95 -19.64
C SER A 47 -16.14 -0.79 -18.82
N ASP A 48 -17.29 -0.84 -19.49
CA ASP A 48 -18.61 -0.74 -18.88
C ASP A 48 -19.01 -2.01 -18.11
N SER A 49 -18.55 -3.20 -18.54
CA SER A 49 -18.82 -4.45 -17.81
C SER A 49 -18.01 -4.56 -16.52
N ILE A 50 -16.75 -4.11 -16.52
CA ILE A 50 -15.90 -4.08 -15.31
C ILE A 50 -16.41 -3.03 -14.34
N MET A 51 -16.82 -1.85 -14.81
CA MET A 51 -17.44 -0.83 -13.97
C MET A 51 -18.76 -1.29 -13.35
N ALA A 52 -19.57 -2.04 -14.07
CA ALA A 52 -20.83 -2.63 -13.55
C ALA A 52 -20.55 -3.67 -12.45
N VAL A 53 -19.53 -4.51 -12.61
CA VAL A 53 -19.11 -5.50 -11.59
C VAL A 53 -18.57 -4.80 -10.34
N SER A 54 -17.77 -3.75 -10.49
CA SER A 54 -17.24 -2.95 -9.39
C SER A 54 -18.39 -2.28 -8.60
N ALA A 55 -19.40 -1.74 -9.28
CA ALA A 55 -20.55 -1.11 -8.65
C ALA A 55 -21.38 -2.10 -7.80
N ALA A 56 -21.43 -3.37 -8.16
CA ALA A 56 -22.16 -4.40 -7.41
C ALA A 56 -21.52 -4.79 -6.07
N GLN A 57 -20.31 -4.32 -5.76
CA GLN A 57 -19.52 -4.84 -4.64
C GLN A 57 -19.67 -4.09 -3.30
N ASN A 58 -20.51 -3.08 -3.20
CA ASN A 58 -20.86 -2.36 -1.96
C ASN A 58 -19.66 -1.94 -1.08
N THR A 59 -18.52 -1.56 -1.69
CA THR A 59 -17.34 -1.06 -0.97
C THR A 59 -17.60 0.39 -0.53
N PRO A 60 -17.59 0.72 0.77
CA PRO A 60 -17.74 2.10 1.21
C PRO A 60 -16.51 2.93 0.86
N LEU A 61 -16.72 4.18 0.45
CA LEU A 61 -15.62 5.07 0.02
C LEU A 61 -14.55 5.26 1.11
N LYS A 62 -14.92 5.25 2.38
CA LYS A 62 -13.97 5.34 3.49
C LYS A 62 -12.86 4.30 3.46
N ASN A 63 -13.08 3.16 2.81
CA ASN A 63 -12.03 2.15 2.64
C ASN A 63 -10.87 2.64 1.77
N MET A 64 -11.05 3.70 0.99
CA MET A 64 -10.00 4.33 0.18
C MET A 64 -9.20 5.39 0.93
N PHE A 65 -9.42 5.55 2.23
CA PHE A 65 -8.83 6.60 3.06
C PHE A 65 -7.89 6.03 4.12
N GLY A 66 -7.02 5.10 3.73
CA GLY A 66 -5.94 4.58 4.58
C GLY A 66 -4.66 5.41 4.44
N VAL A 67 -3.76 5.29 5.42
CA VAL A 67 -2.44 5.93 5.41
C VAL A 67 -1.39 4.99 6.01
N ASN A 68 -0.16 5.05 5.50
CA ASN A 68 0.99 4.35 6.09
C ASN A 68 1.52 5.14 7.28
N GLY A 69 1.87 4.44 8.35
CA GLY A 69 2.40 5.02 9.58
C GLY A 69 3.31 4.07 10.35
N TYR A 70 3.99 4.65 11.32
CA TYR A 70 5.00 4.01 12.14
C TYR A 70 4.70 4.23 13.62
N GLU A 71 5.35 3.49 14.52
CA GLU A 71 5.14 3.62 15.96
C GLU A 71 5.38 5.03 16.47
N TRP A 72 6.41 5.72 15.93
CA TRP A 72 6.74 7.10 16.33
C TRP A 72 5.65 8.10 15.95
N ASN A 73 4.85 7.82 14.92
CA ASN A 73 3.71 8.68 14.59
C ASN A 73 2.64 8.67 15.69
N PHE A 74 2.57 7.61 16.50
CA PHE A 74 1.59 7.45 17.58
C PHE A 74 2.14 7.83 18.95
N LEU A 75 3.42 7.52 19.22
CA LEU A 75 3.97 7.49 20.57
C LEU A 75 5.09 8.51 20.81
N GLN A 76 5.64 9.13 19.76
CA GLN A 76 6.77 10.04 19.93
C GLN A 76 6.29 11.50 19.97
N ASP A 77 6.17 12.03 21.18
CA ASP A 77 5.96 13.45 21.43
C ASP A 77 7.29 14.18 21.30
N PRO A 78 7.44 15.15 20.39
CA PRO A 78 8.67 15.94 20.25
C PRO A 78 9.11 16.66 21.53
N ALA A 79 8.15 17.03 22.42
CA ALA A 79 8.46 17.64 23.71
C ALA A 79 9.03 16.62 24.72
N ASN A 80 8.73 15.32 24.54
CA ASN A 80 9.15 14.22 25.43
C ASN A 80 9.56 12.98 24.63
N PRO A 81 10.58 13.04 23.77
CA PRO A 81 10.86 12.01 22.75
C PRO A 81 11.23 10.63 23.33
N ASN A 82 11.62 10.57 24.59
CA ASN A 82 11.96 9.31 25.28
C ASN A 82 10.76 8.64 25.95
N LEU A 83 9.63 9.35 26.11
CA LEU A 83 8.43 8.82 26.75
C LEU A 83 7.50 8.21 25.69
N LYS A 84 7.49 6.85 25.60
CA LYS A 84 6.73 6.10 24.59
C LYS A 84 5.57 5.28 25.19
N SER A 85 5.15 5.65 26.38
CA SER A 85 4.05 4.98 27.13
C SER A 85 2.72 5.74 27.04
N HIS A 86 2.59 6.72 26.15
CA HIS A 86 1.36 7.48 25.94
C HIS A 86 1.19 7.81 24.44
N ILE A 87 -0.05 8.06 24.04
CA ILE A 87 -0.36 8.50 22.70
C ILE A 87 -0.01 9.98 22.55
N TYR A 88 0.68 10.32 21.46
CA TYR A 88 0.89 11.72 21.07
C TYR A 88 -0.38 12.26 20.40
N GLU A 89 -1.19 12.99 21.19
CA GLU A 89 -2.55 13.38 20.79
C GLU A 89 -2.58 14.32 19.58
N ALA A 90 -1.55 15.14 19.37
CA ALA A 90 -1.48 16.03 18.22
C ALA A 90 -1.47 15.22 16.91
N ASN A 91 -0.60 14.22 16.80
CA ASN A 91 -0.59 13.33 15.64
C ASN A 91 -1.83 12.43 15.59
N MET A 92 -2.32 11.95 16.75
CA MET A 92 -3.53 11.14 16.78
C MET A 92 -4.73 11.90 16.22
N SER A 93 -4.83 13.22 16.47
CA SER A 93 -5.88 14.08 15.89
C SER A 93 -5.83 14.11 14.35
N VAL A 94 -4.64 14.04 13.78
CA VAL A 94 -4.43 13.95 12.32
C VAL A 94 -4.76 12.55 11.80
N ILE A 95 -4.29 11.50 12.49
CA ILE A 95 -4.55 10.09 12.14
C ILE A 95 -6.06 9.83 12.05
N LYS A 96 -6.87 10.47 12.89
CA LYS A 96 -8.34 10.40 12.86
C LYS A 96 -8.98 10.98 11.58
N SER A 97 -8.22 11.63 10.72
CA SER A 97 -8.67 12.00 9.37
C SER A 97 -8.81 10.80 8.45
N PHE A 98 -8.13 9.71 8.76
CA PHE A 98 -8.08 8.48 7.99
C PHE A 98 -8.94 7.37 8.62
N SER A 99 -9.42 6.44 7.80
CA SER A 99 -10.22 5.29 8.26
C SER A 99 -9.39 4.07 8.60
N ALA A 100 -8.14 4.05 8.16
CA ALA A 100 -7.24 2.92 8.35
C ALA A 100 -5.77 3.39 8.40
N VAL A 101 -4.95 2.61 9.12
CA VAL A 101 -3.49 2.77 9.14
C VAL A 101 -2.83 1.46 8.75
N ARG A 102 -1.90 1.49 7.79
CA ARG A 102 -0.95 0.41 7.56
C ARG A 102 0.27 0.68 8.43
N HIS A 103 0.46 -0.16 9.43
CA HIS A 103 1.55 -0.03 10.39
C HIS A 103 2.73 -0.87 9.94
N TYR A 104 3.82 -0.22 9.56
CA TYR A 104 5.10 -0.86 9.28
C TYR A 104 5.70 -1.40 10.57
N MET A 105 5.56 -2.70 10.76
CA MET A 105 6.02 -3.39 11.96
C MET A 105 7.25 -4.23 11.65
N ASN A 106 8.43 -3.74 12.02
CA ASN A 106 9.64 -4.49 11.82
C ASN A 106 9.69 -5.71 12.76
N TRP A 107 9.92 -6.89 12.19
CA TRP A 107 10.01 -8.15 12.95
C TRP A 107 11.02 -8.08 14.09
N ASN A 108 12.17 -7.42 13.89
CA ASN A 108 13.19 -7.26 14.94
C ASN A 108 12.70 -6.52 16.21
N LYS A 109 11.61 -5.78 16.14
CA LYS A 109 10.99 -5.12 17.30
C LYS A 109 10.19 -6.11 18.13
N LEU A 110 9.58 -7.10 17.51
CA LEU A 110 8.86 -8.17 18.18
C LEU A 110 9.79 -9.25 18.73
N GLU A 111 10.83 -9.61 17.99
CA GLU A 111 11.70 -10.75 18.25
C GLU A 111 13.17 -10.35 18.09
N ASN A 112 13.65 -9.46 18.96
CA ASN A 112 15.05 -9.04 18.96
C ASN A 112 16.03 -10.20 19.23
N THR A 113 15.62 -11.17 20.02
CA THR A 113 16.32 -12.43 20.29
C THR A 113 15.41 -13.59 19.89
N LYS A 114 15.94 -14.54 19.11
CA LYS A 114 15.17 -15.67 18.56
C LYS A 114 14.34 -16.40 19.60
N GLY A 115 13.03 -16.50 19.36
CA GLY A 115 12.07 -17.18 20.25
C GLY A 115 11.62 -16.36 21.46
N ASN A 116 12.08 -15.10 21.61
CA ASN A 116 11.72 -14.21 22.71
C ASN A 116 10.93 -13.03 22.16
N TYR A 117 9.64 -12.96 22.48
CA TYR A 117 8.72 -11.97 21.90
C TYR A 117 8.38 -10.86 22.89
N THR A 118 8.35 -9.62 22.42
CA THR A 118 8.01 -8.45 23.22
C THR A 118 7.04 -7.55 22.47
N TYR A 119 6.13 -6.87 23.18
CA TYR A 119 5.04 -6.09 22.60
C TYR A 119 4.78 -4.76 23.32
N ASN A 120 4.90 -4.71 24.65
CA ASN A 120 4.59 -3.55 25.46
C ASN A 120 5.39 -3.49 26.79
N PRO A 121 6.59 -2.89 26.81
CA PRO A 121 7.28 -2.33 25.65
C PRO A 121 8.00 -3.40 24.81
N THR A 122 8.23 -3.09 23.54
CA THR A 122 9.13 -3.89 22.70
C THR A 122 10.57 -3.78 23.19
N ASN A 123 11.33 -4.87 23.14
CA ASN A 123 12.72 -4.87 23.55
C ASN A 123 13.58 -3.94 22.67
N ASN A 124 13.31 -3.92 21.36
CA ASN A 124 13.90 -2.97 20.44
C ASN A 124 12.97 -1.76 20.24
N GLY A 125 13.41 -0.57 20.65
CA GLY A 125 12.72 0.69 20.46
C GLY A 125 11.75 1.12 21.56
N SER A 126 11.43 0.26 22.55
CA SER A 126 10.50 0.56 23.67
C SER A 126 9.09 0.99 23.25
N TRP A 127 8.58 0.42 22.14
CA TRP A 127 7.26 0.75 21.62
C TRP A 127 6.17 -0.04 22.34
N ASP A 128 5.02 0.58 22.57
CA ASP A 128 3.83 -0.08 23.15
C ASP A 128 2.78 -0.33 22.05
N TYR A 129 2.79 -1.55 21.49
CA TYR A 129 1.85 -1.95 20.45
C TYR A 129 0.44 -2.17 20.98
N ASP A 130 0.30 -2.62 22.22
CA ASP A 130 -1.01 -2.77 22.88
C ASP A 130 -1.72 -1.43 22.95
N LEU A 131 -1.01 -0.38 23.32
CA LEU A 131 -1.53 0.97 23.42
C LEU A 131 -1.95 1.52 22.04
N ILE A 132 -1.07 1.40 21.03
CA ILE A 132 -1.36 1.86 19.67
C ILE A 132 -2.64 1.19 19.14
N TYR A 133 -2.69 -0.14 19.19
CA TYR A 133 -3.81 -0.88 18.57
C TYR A 133 -5.11 -0.72 19.37
N THR A 134 -5.03 -0.62 20.71
CA THR A 134 -6.19 -0.31 21.54
C THR A 134 -6.75 1.06 21.19
N ARG A 135 -5.89 2.08 21.04
CA ARG A 135 -6.34 3.42 20.66
C ARG A 135 -6.95 3.45 19.27
N CYS A 136 -6.33 2.81 18.27
CA CYS A 136 -6.90 2.73 16.93
C CYS A 136 -8.30 2.08 16.96
N LYS A 137 -8.47 0.99 17.70
CA LYS A 137 -9.78 0.34 17.86
C LYS A 137 -10.83 1.26 18.50
N GLN A 138 -10.47 1.99 19.55
CA GLN A 138 -11.35 2.95 20.22
C GLN A 138 -11.83 4.07 19.29
N GLU A 139 -10.98 4.52 18.38
CA GLU A 139 -11.29 5.55 17.39
C GLU A 139 -11.94 4.99 16.10
N GLY A 140 -12.17 3.67 16.02
CA GLY A 140 -12.74 3.02 14.84
C GLY A 140 -11.80 2.97 13.64
N ILE A 141 -10.49 3.12 13.85
CA ILE A 141 -9.45 3.07 12.82
C ILE A 141 -9.01 1.63 12.64
N LEU A 142 -9.12 1.10 11.42
CA LEU A 142 -8.60 -0.22 11.08
C LEU A 142 -7.07 -0.19 11.04
N VAL A 143 -6.43 -1.21 11.61
CA VAL A 143 -4.98 -1.40 11.47
C VAL A 143 -4.71 -2.60 10.56
N LEU A 144 -3.89 -2.39 9.53
CA LEU A 144 -3.17 -3.42 8.78
C LEU A 144 -1.75 -3.48 9.34
N ALA A 145 -1.40 -4.55 10.03
CA ALA A 145 -0.06 -4.75 10.57
C ALA A 145 0.82 -5.43 9.49
N ASP A 146 1.85 -4.73 9.01
CA ASP A 146 2.80 -5.26 8.02
C ASP A 146 4.04 -5.79 8.75
N LEU A 147 4.18 -7.12 8.82
CA LEU A 147 5.33 -7.79 9.41
C LEU A 147 6.46 -7.90 8.40
N LYS A 148 7.41 -6.97 8.48
CA LYS A 148 8.54 -6.86 7.56
C LYS A 148 9.89 -6.77 8.27
N ASN A 149 10.95 -6.76 7.50
CA ASN A 149 12.35 -6.62 7.91
C ASN A 149 12.82 -7.70 8.90
N CYS A 150 13.90 -8.35 8.54
CA CYS A 150 14.45 -9.46 9.31
C CYS A 150 15.15 -8.98 10.60
N PRO A 151 15.04 -9.74 11.69
CA PRO A 151 15.84 -9.46 12.89
C PRO A 151 17.32 -9.76 12.66
N THR A 152 18.18 -9.09 13.42
CA THR A 152 19.64 -9.17 13.28
C THR A 152 20.17 -10.60 13.37
N TRP A 153 19.57 -11.45 14.23
CA TRP A 153 19.98 -12.85 14.36
C TRP A 153 19.73 -13.68 13.07
N LEU A 154 18.75 -13.30 12.25
CA LEU A 154 18.49 -13.92 10.94
C LEU A 154 19.38 -13.31 9.86
N VAL A 155 19.49 -11.98 9.82
CA VAL A 155 20.36 -11.25 8.89
C VAL A 155 21.81 -11.72 9.01
N SER A 156 22.29 -12.01 10.24
CA SER A 156 23.67 -12.49 10.48
C SER A 156 23.95 -13.88 9.91
N THR A 157 22.96 -14.63 9.45
CA THR A 157 23.18 -15.89 8.71
C THR A 157 23.68 -15.65 7.28
N TYR A 158 23.45 -14.44 6.74
CA TYR A 158 23.91 -14.05 5.41
C TYR A 158 25.39 -13.66 5.42
N PRO A 159 26.13 -13.89 4.31
CA PRO A 159 27.44 -13.30 4.12
C PRO A 159 27.41 -11.78 4.34
N GLN A 160 28.43 -11.22 4.96
CA GLN A 160 28.45 -9.81 5.38
C GLN A 160 28.10 -8.82 4.26
N ASN A 161 28.53 -9.07 3.05
CA ASN A 161 28.24 -8.25 1.86
C ASN A 161 26.82 -8.41 1.30
N LEU A 162 26.04 -9.35 1.83
CA LEU A 162 24.65 -9.60 1.44
C LEU A 162 23.66 -9.31 2.59
N GLN A 163 24.16 -8.87 3.75
CA GLN A 163 23.33 -8.53 4.90
C GLN A 163 22.52 -7.27 4.61
N ASP A 164 21.22 -7.37 4.75
CA ASP A 164 20.23 -6.29 4.61
C ASP A 164 19.07 -6.64 5.53
N ASP A 165 18.49 -5.68 6.22
CA ASP A 165 17.30 -5.90 7.06
C ASP A 165 16.08 -6.34 6.25
N GLU A 166 16.07 -6.09 4.94
CA GLU A 166 15.08 -6.60 4.00
C GLU A 166 15.47 -7.95 3.36
N ASN A 167 16.45 -8.68 3.86
CA ASN A 167 16.74 -10.02 3.37
C ASN A 167 15.45 -10.88 3.29
N VAL A 168 15.46 -11.88 2.43
CA VAL A 168 14.42 -12.91 2.42
C VAL A 168 14.30 -13.48 3.84
N PRO A 169 13.06 -13.63 4.41
CA PRO A 169 12.85 -14.00 5.82
C PRO A 169 13.16 -15.49 6.08
N ALA A 170 14.34 -15.92 5.69
CA ALA A 170 14.86 -17.28 5.73
C ALA A 170 16.36 -17.27 6.04
N PRO A 171 16.93 -18.28 6.70
CA PRO A 171 18.37 -18.41 6.84
C PRO A 171 19.05 -18.50 5.48
N TYR A 172 20.29 -18.00 5.37
CA TYR A 172 21.08 -18.15 4.16
C TYR A 172 21.46 -19.63 3.90
N GLY A 173 21.27 -20.11 2.68
CA GLY A 173 21.69 -21.44 2.23
C GLY A 173 20.57 -22.43 1.92
N PRO A 174 19.56 -22.66 2.81
CA PRO A 174 18.43 -23.54 2.49
C PRO A 174 17.62 -23.08 1.27
N SER A 175 16.89 -24.02 0.66
CA SER A 175 16.04 -23.75 -0.50
C SER A 175 14.90 -22.80 -0.14
N ARG A 176 14.83 -21.67 -0.83
CA ARG A 176 13.75 -20.69 -0.66
C ARG A 176 12.41 -21.12 -1.25
N SER A 177 12.40 -22.21 -2.04
CA SER A 177 11.17 -22.82 -2.54
C SER A 177 10.54 -23.82 -1.56
N ASP A 178 11.21 -24.12 -0.42
CA ASP A 178 10.68 -24.98 0.63
C ASP A 178 10.02 -24.11 1.73
N PRO A 179 8.69 -24.26 1.98
CA PRO A 179 8.02 -23.56 3.08
C PRO A 179 8.66 -23.74 4.46
N ALA A 180 9.34 -24.88 4.71
CA ALA A 180 10.00 -25.13 5.99
C ALA A 180 11.13 -24.13 6.28
N THR A 181 11.72 -23.54 5.27
CA THR A 181 12.76 -22.53 5.39
C THR A 181 12.27 -21.24 6.06
N TYR A 182 10.97 -20.96 6.00
CA TYR A 182 10.32 -19.77 6.58
C TYR A 182 9.68 -20.03 7.95
N ALA A 183 10.02 -21.13 8.62
CA ALA A 183 9.39 -21.55 9.88
C ALA A 183 9.53 -20.50 11.00
N ASP A 184 10.61 -19.76 11.05
CA ASP A 184 10.83 -18.76 12.10
C ASP A 184 9.87 -17.57 11.93
N GLN A 185 9.71 -17.03 10.72
CA GLN A 185 8.72 -15.98 10.43
C GLN A 185 7.28 -16.49 10.68
N ALA A 186 6.99 -17.73 10.31
CA ALA A 186 5.69 -18.34 10.56
C ALA A 186 5.36 -18.46 12.05
N ARG A 187 6.36 -18.73 12.91
CA ARG A 187 6.20 -18.71 14.37
C ARG A 187 5.93 -17.31 14.90
N THR A 188 6.65 -16.31 14.42
CA THR A 188 6.39 -14.92 14.80
C THR A 188 4.98 -14.48 14.40
N ALA A 189 4.54 -14.84 13.20
CA ALA A 189 3.17 -14.59 12.74
C ALA A 189 2.13 -15.27 13.63
N PHE A 190 2.37 -16.50 14.07
CA PHE A 190 1.54 -17.20 15.05
C PHE A 190 1.45 -16.42 16.38
N GLN A 191 2.60 -16.01 16.94
CA GLN A 191 2.65 -15.29 18.22
C GLN A 191 1.90 -13.94 18.14
N PHE A 192 2.07 -13.21 17.04
CA PHE A 192 1.36 -11.95 16.80
C PHE A 192 -0.15 -12.19 16.68
N ALA A 193 -0.57 -13.16 15.89
CA ALA A 193 -1.97 -13.49 15.69
C ALA A 193 -2.64 -14.02 16.95
N ALA A 194 -1.92 -14.83 17.77
CA ALA A 194 -2.41 -15.31 19.05
C ALA A 194 -2.69 -14.15 20.02
N ARG A 195 -1.83 -13.12 20.04
CA ARG A 195 -2.01 -11.96 20.93
C ARG A 195 -3.12 -11.02 20.44
N TYR A 196 -3.03 -10.57 19.18
CA TYR A 196 -3.84 -9.45 18.69
C TYR A 196 -5.10 -9.88 17.93
N GLY A 197 -5.20 -11.15 17.56
CA GLY A 197 -6.38 -11.71 16.88
C GLY A 197 -7.60 -11.83 17.79
N TYR A 198 -8.62 -12.46 17.27
CA TYR A 198 -9.94 -12.61 17.91
C TYR A 198 -10.12 -13.98 18.59
N ASN A 199 -9.22 -14.92 18.38
CA ASN A 199 -9.29 -16.26 18.98
C ASN A 199 -8.75 -16.26 20.41
N ALA A 200 -9.64 -16.21 21.40
CA ALA A 200 -9.29 -16.29 22.82
C ALA A 200 -8.98 -17.73 23.30
N SER A 201 -9.14 -18.74 22.44
CA SER A 201 -8.97 -20.15 22.80
C SER A 201 -7.60 -20.73 22.40
N VAL A 202 -6.64 -19.90 22.03
CA VAL A 202 -5.27 -20.35 21.76
C VAL A 202 -4.66 -20.96 23.02
N ASN A 203 -4.06 -22.16 22.88
CA ASN A 203 -3.40 -22.80 24.01
C ASN A 203 -2.24 -21.92 24.55
N PRO A 204 -2.31 -21.45 25.82
CA PRO A 204 -1.27 -20.59 26.40
C PRO A 204 0.14 -21.20 26.40
N ALA A 205 0.27 -22.52 26.41
CA ALA A 205 1.56 -23.20 26.35
C ALA A 205 2.32 -22.97 25.02
N LEU A 206 1.61 -22.56 23.97
CA LEU A 206 2.20 -22.25 22.66
C LEU A 206 2.63 -20.78 22.55
N VAL A 207 2.16 -19.90 23.45
CA VAL A 207 2.42 -18.47 23.40
C VAL A 207 3.62 -18.14 24.29
N LYS A 208 4.56 -17.38 23.74
CA LYS A 208 5.80 -17.03 24.42
C LYS A 208 5.96 -15.52 24.49
N VAL A 209 6.46 -15.02 25.61
CA VAL A 209 6.91 -13.63 25.78
C VAL A 209 8.23 -13.61 26.52
N ASP A 210 9.05 -12.62 26.27
CA ASP A 210 10.19 -12.29 27.12
C ASP A 210 9.69 -11.39 28.26
N SER A 211 9.46 -11.98 29.42
CA SER A 211 8.98 -11.27 30.62
C SER A 211 10.06 -10.47 31.35
N ARG A 212 11.32 -10.56 30.90
CA ARG A 212 12.41 -9.78 31.50
C ARG A 212 12.25 -8.31 31.13
N PRO A 213 12.16 -7.38 32.09
CA PRO A 213 12.17 -5.97 31.80
C PRO A 213 13.46 -5.60 31.07
N ARG A 214 13.34 -4.78 30.02
CA ARG A 214 14.50 -4.25 29.30
C ARG A 214 15.30 -3.27 30.16
N TRP A 215 14.59 -2.43 30.91
CA TRP A 215 15.12 -1.47 31.88
C TRP A 215 14.43 -1.65 33.22
N THR A 216 15.08 -1.26 34.30
CA THR A 216 14.59 -1.45 35.68
C THR A 216 13.16 -0.96 35.92
N ASN A 217 12.73 0.07 35.17
CA ASN A 217 11.41 0.71 35.32
C ASN A 217 10.40 0.27 34.27
N ASP A 218 10.78 -0.57 33.30
CA ASP A 218 9.85 -1.07 32.31
C ASP A 218 8.95 -2.14 32.92
N PRO A 219 7.65 -2.16 32.58
CA PRO A 219 6.80 -3.27 32.96
C PRO A 219 7.25 -4.56 32.24
N PRO A 220 7.09 -5.73 32.84
CA PRO A 220 7.33 -6.99 32.17
C PRO A 220 6.30 -7.20 31.04
N ASN A 221 6.72 -7.80 29.94
CA ASN A 221 5.79 -8.30 28.96
C ASN A 221 5.01 -9.50 29.52
N GLU A 222 3.70 -9.51 29.32
CA GLU A 222 2.80 -10.56 29.78
C GLU A 222 2.19 -11.31 28.61
N VAL A 223 1.90 -12.60 28.81
CA VAL A 223 1.11 -13.39 27.86
C VAL A 223 -0.31 -12.83 27.84
N LYS A 224 -0.72 -12.35 26.65
CA LYS A 224 -2.10 -11.94 26.36
C LYS A 224 -2.56 -12.68 25.10
N ILE A 225 -3.81 -13.12 25.08
CA ILE A 225 -4.38 -13.93 23.99
C ILE A 225 -5.72 -13.34 23.59
N GLY A 226 -5.95 -13.25 22.28
CA GLY A 226 -7.25 -12.89 21.73
C GLY A 226 -7.72 -11.48 22.08
N LEU A 227 -6.82 -10.49 22.03
CA LEU A 227 -7.16 -9.08 22.35
C LEU A 227 -8.19 -8.48 21.36
N GLY A 228 -8.39 -9.11 20.20
CA GLY A 228 -9.36 -8.67 19.19
C GLY A 228 -9.07 -7.29 18.61
N LEU A 229 -7.80 -6.94 18.45
CA LEU A 229 -7.35 -5.61 18.01
C LEU A 229 -7.01 -5.57 16.53
N ILE A 230 -6.49 -6.66 15.96
CA ILE A 230 -6.00 -6.76 14.58
C ILE A 230 -6.79 -7.81 13.81
N LYS A 231 -7.38 -7.38 12.69
CA LYS A 231 -8.10 -8.24 11.76
C LYS A 231 -7.26 -8.64 10.55
N TYR A 232 -6.28 -7.82 10.17
CA TYR A 232 -5.48 -7.98 8.96
C TYR A 232 -3.99 -7.92 9.29
N ILE A 233 -3.24 -8.89 8.78
CA ILE A 233 -1.78 -8.91 8.85
C ILE A 233 -1.21 -9.08 7.45
N GLU A 234 -0.20 -8.28 7.12
CA GLU A 234 0.51 -8.33 5.84
C GLU A 234 1.82 -9.08 5.99
N CYS A 235 2.14 -9.92 5.01
CA CYS A 235 3.35 -10.72 4.99
C CYS A 235 4.42 -10.04 4.16
N ASP A 236 5.23 -9.25 4.83
CA ASP A 236 6.38 -8.56 4.23
C ASP A 236 6.01 -7.45 3.21
N ASN A 237 7.01 -6.86 2.56
CA ASN A 237 6.88 -5.71 1.68
C ASN A 237 7.73 -5.89 0.43
N GLU A 238 7.10 -5.75 -0.76
CA GLU A 238 7.78 -5.66 -2.06
C GLU A 238 8.79 -6.79 -2.31
N ARG A 239 8.34 -8.05 -2.22
CA ARG A 239 9.21 -9.20 -2.44
C ARG A 239 9.70 -9.35 -3.89
N ASP A 240 9.17 -8.58 -4.80
CA ASP A 240 9.56 -8.43 -6.20
C ASP A 240 10.51 -7.24 -6.46
N LYS A 241 11.09 -6.64 -5.42
CA LYS A 241 11.97 -5.45 -5.48
C LYS A 241 13.19 -5.67 -6.39
N TRP A 242 13.16 -5.10 -7.56
CA TRP A 242 14.18 -5.28 -8.61
C TRP A 242 15.45 -4.45 -8.40
N TRP A 243 15.40 -3.42 -7.55
CA TRP A 243 16.51 -2.49 -7.29
C TRP A 243 17.48 -2.94 -6.19
N LYS A 244 17.20 -4.05 -5.53
CA LYS A 244 18.07 -4.66 -4.51
C LYS A 244 18.65 -6.00 -5.00
N SER A 245 19.53 -6.59 -4.20
CA SER A 245 20.20 -7.86 -4.50
C SER A 245 19.20 -9.04 -4.49
N ASP A 246 19.62 -10.18 -5.05
CA ASP A 246 18.84 -11.42 -5.00
C ASP A 246 18.62 -11.96 -3.58
N ALA A 247 19.41 -11.49 -2.61
CA ALA A 247 19.25 -11.83 -1.20
C ALA A 247 18.00 -11.19 -0.56
N THR A 248 17.39 -10.19 -1.21
CA THR A 248 16.26 -9.43 -0.67
C THR A 248 14.96 -9.64 -1.43
N LYS A 249 14.99 -10.26 -2.62
CA LYS A 249 13.80 -10.50 -3.45
C LYS A 249 13.48 -11.99 -3.57
N GLN A 250 12.25 -12.29 -3.93
CA GLN A 250 11.76 -13.64 -4.12
C GLN A 250 11.09 -13.76 -5.49
N THR A 251 11.24 -14.93 -6.13
CA THR A 251 10.39 -15.29 -7.25
C THR A 251 8.95 -15.51 -6.78
N PRO A 252 7.94 -15.51 -7.67
CA PRO A 252 6.56 -15.81 -7.28
C PRO A 252 6.41 -17.14 -6.53
N GLU A 253 7.15 -18.17 -6.92
CA GLU A 253 7.12 -19.49 -6.29
C GLU A 253 7.77 -19.50 -4.90
N GLU A 254 8.90 -18.80 -4.73
CA GLU A 254 9.56 -18.62 -3.44
C GLU A 254 8.66 -17.81 -2.49
N TYR A 255 8.01 -16.76 -3.01
CA TYR A 255 7.11 -15.97 -2.19
C TYR A 255 5.82 -16.74 -1.84
N ALA A 256 5.29 -17.58 -2.73
CA ALA A 256 4.17 -18.47 -2.42
C ALA A 256 4.54 -19.51 -1.36
N ALA A 257 5.77 -20.04 -1.36
CA ALA A 257 6.28 -20.93 -0.33
C ALA A 257 6.38 -20.22 1.03
N ASN A 258 6.91 -19.01 1.06
CA ASN A 258 6.95 -18.14 2.24
C ASN A 258 5.53 -17.86 2.77
N MET A 259 4.63 -17.39 1.90
CA MET A 259 3.23 -17.14 2.24
C MET A 259 2.54 -18.38 2.80
N SER A 260 2.81 -19.58 2.27
CA SER A 260 2.23 -20.83 2.78
C SER A 260 2.66 -21.13 4.22
N ALA A 261 3.93 -20.89 4.54
CA ALA A 261 4.42 -20.98 5.91
C ALA A 261 3.77 -19.95 6.84
N PHE A 262 3.73 -18.69 6.40
CA PHE A 262 3.15 -17.57 7.15
C PHE A 262 1.64 -17.73 7.37
N TYR A 263 0.91 -18.22 6.36
CA TYR A 263 -0.55 -18.35 6.39
C TYR A 263 -1.03 -19.33 7.45
N ASP A 264 -0.63 -20.60 7.36
CA ASP A 264 -1.13 -21.69 8.20
C ASP A 264 -0.08 -22.74 8.56
N GLY A 265 1.21 -22.35 8.59
CA GLY A 265 2.30 -23.28 8.85
C GLY A 265 2.43 -24.35 7.75
N ASN A 266 2.21 -23.96 6.49
CA ASN A 266 2.17 -24.88 5.34
C ASN A 266 1.18 -26.03 5.57
N LYS A 267 -0.09 -25.70 5.81
CA LYS A 267 -1.16 -26.67 6.14
C LYS A 267 -0.84 -27.47 7.42
N GLY A 268 -0.31 -26.79 8.45
CA GLY A 268 0.05 -27.38 9.73
C GLY A 268 1.32 -28.23 9.74
N LYS A 269 2.03 -28.39 8.62
CA LYS A 269 3.26 -29.19 8.54
C LYS A 269 4.40 -28.63 9.39
N LEU A 270 4.39 -27.32 9.69
CA LEU A 270 5.39 -26.66 10.54
C LEU A 270 5.06 -26.71 12.04
N GLY A 271 4.01 -27.44 12.43
CA GLY A 271 3.57 -27.60 13.79
C GLY A 271 2.44 -26.65 14.20
N ASN A 272 1.96 -26.82 15.44
CA ASN A 272 0.79 -26.13 15.98
C ASN A 272 1.05 -24.71 16.50
N ASN A 273 2.26 -24.21 16.33
CA ASN A 273 2.71 -22.88 16.76
C ASN A 273 3.31 -22.06 15.59
N ALA A 274 2.88 -22.35 14.36
CA ALA A 274 3.35 -21.67 13.15
C ALA A 274 2.16 -21.29 12.24
N GLY A 275 2.19 -20.08 11.70
CA GLY A 275 1.18 -19.54 10.79
C GLY A 275 0.04 -18.80 11.48
N VAL A 276 -0.44 -17.75 10.81
CA VAL A 276 -1.51 -16.86 11.29
C VAL A 276 -2.80 -17.63 11.56
N LYS A 277 -3.25 -18.43 10.56
CA LYS A 277 -4.52 -19.17 10.65
C LYS A 277 -4.51 -20.28 11.71
N THR A 278 -3.32 -20.74 12.10
CA THR A 278 -3.16 -21.70 13.21
C THR A 278 -3.48 -21.05 14.56
N ALA A 279 -3.14 -19.78 14.73
CA ALA A 279 -3.46 -18.99 15.91
C ALA A 279 -4.89 -18.44 15.86
N ASP A 280 -5.24 -17.76 14.76
CA ASP A 280 -6.55 -17.15 14.58
C ASP A 280 -7.07 -17.40 13.15
N PRO A 281 -7.98 -18.37 12.93
CA PRO A 281 -8.56 -18.65 11.62
C PRO A 281 -9.31 -17.44 11.00
N ALA A 282 -9.77 -16.49 11.83
CA ALA A 282 -10.52 -15.31 11.36
C ALA A 282 -9.62 -14.17 10.88
N MET A 283 -8.35 -14.10 11.34
CA MET A 283 -7.40 -13.06 10.92
C MET A 283 -7.09 -13.23 9.44
N GLN A 284 -7.23 -12.15 8.67
CA GLN A 284 -6.99 -12.14 7.22
C GLN A 284 -5.52 -11.88 6.92
N VAL A 285 -4.95 -12.68 6.02
CA VAL A 285 -3.57 -12.56 5.58
C VAL A 285 -3.52 -11.84 4.24
N VAL A 286 -2.86 -10.69 4.25
CA VAL A 286 -2.64 -9.84 3.09
C VAL A 286 -1.28 -10.16 2.49
N MET A 287 -1.19 -10.29 1.16
CA MET A 287 0.10 -10.35 0.47
C MET A 287 0.88 -9.05 0.75
N GLY A 288 2.20 -9.10 0.88
CA GLY A 288 3.04 -7.91 0.78
C GLY A 288 2.84 -7.22 -0.57
N GLY A 289 2.62 -5.92 -0.55
CA GLY A 289 2.35 -5.18 -1.78
C GLY A 289 3.47 -5.34 -2.80
N LEU A 290 3.13 -5.73 -4.04
CA LEU A 290 4.11 -5.88 -5.13
C LEU A 290 4.53 -4.51 -5.66
N ALA A 291 5.83 -4.25 -5.71
CA ALA A 291 6.39 -2.99 -6.23
C ALA A 291 6.17 -2.83 -7.74
N THR A 292 6.19 -3.94 -8.49
CA THR A 292 6.04 -3.92 -9.95
C THR A 292 4.59 -3.86 -10.41
N ALA A 293 3.62 -4.07 -9.50
CA ALA A 293 2.20 -4.23 -9.82
C ALA A 293 1.96 -5.24 -10.97
N ASP A 294 2.75 -6.32 -11.00
CA ASP A 294 2.65 -7.35 -12.03
C ASP A 294 1.61 -8.42 -11.66
N VAL A 295 0.49 -8.42 -12.35
CA VAL A 295 -0.57 -9.43 -12.17
C VAL A 295 -0.09 -10.85 -12.46
N ASN A 296 0.92 -11.04 -13.31
CA ASN A 296 1.44 -12.36 -13.63
C ASN A 296 2.27 -12.95 -12.49
N TYR A 297 2.88 -12.11 -11.65
CA TYR A 297 3.51 -12.56 -10.41
C TYR A 297 2.48 -13.30 -9.53
N VAL A 298 1.30 -12.70 -9.33
CA VAL A 298 0.22 -13.31 -8.53
C VAL A 298 -0.35 -14.56 -9.21
N LYS A 299 -0.52 -14.56 -10.53
CA LYS A 299 -0.96 -15.78 -11.26
C LYS A 299 -0.02 -16.95 -11.02
N ARG A 300 1.30 -16.74 -11.05
CA ARG A 300 2.29 -17.78 -10.76
C ARG A 300 2.22 -18.26 -9.30
N MET A 301 1.99 -17.37 -8.34
CA MET A 301 1.73 -17.77 -6.95
C MET A 301 0.49 -18.65 -6.82
N ILE A 302 -0.58 -18.35 -7.56
CA ILE A 302 -1.82 -19.14 -7.59
C ILE A 302 -1.55 -20.53 -8.20
N GLU A 303 -0.78 -20.63 -9.28
CA GLU A 303 -0.38 -21.91 -9.87
C GLU A 303 0.47 -22.75 -8.90
N TRP A 304 1.36 -22.08 -8.14
CA TRP A 304 2.09 -22.76 -7.07
C TRP A 304 1.13 -23.30 -5.99
N CYS A 305 0.11 -22.54 -5.59
CA CYS A 305 -0.90 -23.00 -4.64
C CYS A 305 -1.67 -24.21 -5.18
N LYS A 306 -2.09 -24.21 -6.43
CA LYS A 306 -2.76 -25.38 -7.05
C LYS A 306 -1.91 -26.64 -6.95
N THR A 307 -0.61 -26.52 -7.22
CA THR A 307 0.32 -27.66 -7.24
C THR A 307 0.70 -28.14 -5.84
N ASN A 308 0.97 -27.22 -4.90
CA ASN A 308 1.58 -27.55 -3.61
C ASN A 308 0.58 -27.62 -2.44
N ARG A 309 -0.55 -26.90 -2.55
CA ARG A 309 -1.61 -26.87 -1.53
C ARG A 309 -2.88 -27.58 -2.02
N GLY A 310 -3.13 -27.61 -3.33
CA GLY A 310 -4.29 -28.26 -3.93
C GLY A 310 -5.58 -27.45 -3.80
N TYR A 311 -6.68 -28.15 -3.54
CA TYR A 311 -8.01 -27.57 -3.50
C TYR A 311 -8.70 -27.87 -2.17
N ARG A 312 -9.58 -26.97 -1.76
CA ARG A 312 -10.47 -27.13 -0.60
C ARG A 312 -11.62 -28.06 -0.95
N ALA A 313 -12.35 -28.55 0.06
CA ALA A 313 -13.49 -29.45 -0.13
C ALA A 313 -14.60 -28.88 -1.03
N ASN A 314 -14.74 -27.56 -1.09
CA ASN A 314 -15.70 -26.88 -1.97
C ASN A 314 -15.19 -26.66 -3.40
N GLY A 315 -14.04 -27.24 -3.78
CA GLY A 315 -13.42 -27.12 -5.10
C GLY A 315 -12.64 -25.83 -5.35
N SER A 316 -12.62 -24.90 -4.41
CA SER A 316 -11.81 -23.68 -4.54
C SER A 316 -10.32 -23.98 -4.31
N ILE A 317 -9.44 -23.19 -4.94
CA ILE A 317 -7.99 -23.33 -4.76
C ILE A 317 -7.66 -23.03 -3.28
N ASP A 318 -6.79 -23.84 -2.67
CA ASP A 318 -6.32 -23.58 -1.31
C ASP A 318 -5.20 -22.51 -1.34
N LEU A 319 -5.61 -21.23 -1.47
CA LEU A 319 -4.69 -20.10 -1.49
C LEU A 319 -3.98 -19.92 -0.15
N CYS A 320 -2.78 -19.38 -0.17
CA CYS A 320 -2.00 -19.00 1.01
C CYS A 320 -2.10 -17.49 1.36
N PHE A 321 -3.13 -16.82 0.88
CA PHE A 321 -3.47 -15.44 1.17
C PHE A 321 -4.99 -15.23 1.04
N ASP A 322 -5.51 -14.23 1.73
CA ASP A 322 -6.92 -13.83 1.66
C ASP A 322 -7.09 -12.57 0.79
N VAL A 323 -6.05 -11.74 0.65
CA VAL A 323 -6.08 -10.46 -0.06
C VAL A 323 -4.89 -10.37 -1.01
N ILE A 324 -5.17 -10.02 -2.27
CA ILE A 324 -4.17 -9.65 -3.28
C ILE A 324 -3.79 -8.19 -3.05
N ASN A 325 -2.49 -7.88 -3.09
CA ASN A 325 -1.99 -6.55 -2.79
C ASN A 325 -0.86 -6.12 -3.73
N TYR A 326 -0.84 -4.83 -4.09
CA TYR A 326 0.22 -4.24 -4.88
C TYR A 326 0.41 -2.77 -4.53
N HIS A 327 1.56 -2.19 -4.92
CA HIS A 327 1.87 -0.78 -4.83
C HIS A 327 1.84 -0.16 -6.23
N LEU A 328 1.35 1.07 -6.33
CA LEU A 328 1.43 1.81 -7.59
C LEU A 328 1.40 3.30 -7.35
N TYR A 329 2.45 3.97 -7.82
CA TYR A 329 2.58 5.42 -7.80
C TYR A 329 2.35 5.96 -9.21
N SER A 330 1.39 6.88 -9.36
CA SER A 330 1.07 7.48 -10.64
C SER A 330 2.15 8.49 -11.05
N ASN A 331 2.90 8.17 -12.11
CA ASN A 331 3.97 8.99 -12.63
C ASN A 331 4.07 8.90 -14.17
N ASP A 332 4.91 9.73 -14.78
CA ASP A 332 5.09 9.79 -16.23
C ASP A 332 5.77 8.55 -16.83
N GLY A 333 6.52 7.76 -16.07
CA GLY A 333 7.04 6.46 -16.49
C GLY A 333 5.95 5.46 -16.81
N ASN A 334 4.79 5.55 -16.17
CA ASN A 334 3.60 4.75 -16.49
C ASN A 334 2.93 5.16 -17.81
N ILE A 335 3.15 6.39 -18.28
CA ILE A 335 2.60 6.89 -19.56
C ILE A 335 3.57 6.60 -20.70
N LEU A 336 4.86 6.79 -20.47
CA LEU A 336 5.90 6.80 -21.50
C LEU A 336 6.53 5.41 -21.72
N GLN A 337 5.94 4.34 -21.20
CA GLN A 337 6.34 2.94 -21.35
C GLN A 337 7.88 2.77 -21.41
N HIS A 338 8.52 2.44 -20.28
CA HIS A 338 9.96 2.21 -20.14
C HIS A 338 10.87 3.45 -20.12
N SER A 339 10.32 4.67 -20.09
CA SER A 339 11.14 5.86 -19.87
C SER A 339 11.46 6.05 -18.38
N GLN A 340 12.53 6.78 -18.11
CA GLN A 340 12.87 7.19 -16.76
C GLN A 340 11.78 8.11 -16.19
N VAL A 341 11.31 7.84 -14.97
CA VAL A 341 10.34 8.69 -14.25
C VAL A 341 10.94 10.06 -14.01
N THR A 342 10.19 11.12 -14.30
CA THR A 342 10.62 12.52 -14.09
C THR A 342 9.67 13.31 -13.19
N THR A 343 8.40 12.91 -13.13
CA THR A 343 7.37 13.58 -12.32
C THR A 343 6.20 12.67 -12.01
N GLY A 344 5.49 12.93 -10.91
CA GLY A 344 4.14 12.41 -10.71
C GLY A 344 3.16 12.99 -11.72
N VAL A 345 2.08 12.28 -11.96
CA VAL A 345 0.97 12.71 -12.83
C VAL A 345 -0.38 12.46 -12.17
N ALA A 346 -1.40 13.16 -12.65
CA ALA A 346 -2.78 12.91 -12.22
C ALA A 346 -3.13 11.41 -12.40
N PRO A 347 -3.82 10.78 -11.43
CA PRO A 347 -4.00 9.33 -11.41
C PRO A 347 -4.70 8.79 -12.66
N GLU A 348 -5.62 9.53 -13.26
CA GLU A 348 -6.34 9.13 -14.48
C GLU A 348 -5.46 9.16 -15.75
N LEU A 349 -4.32 9.85 -15.71
CA LEU A 349 -3.36 9.89 -16.81
C LEU A 349 -2.32 8.76 -16.74
N SER A 350 -2.24 8.04 -15.63
CA SER A 350 -1.32 6.91 -15.44
C SER A 350 -1.97 5.57 -15.84
N THR A 351 -1.22 4.48 -15.69
CA THR A 351 -1.73 3.11 -15.85
C THR A 351 -2.53 2.60 -14.65
N ALA A 352 -2.78 3.43 -13.62
CA ALA A 352 -3.40 2.99 -12.37
C ALA A 352 -4.78 2.33 -12.59
N GLY A 353 -5.61 2.89 -13.46
CA GLY A 353 -6.93 2.31 -13.78
C GLY A 353 -6.85 0.96 -14.50
N SER A 354 -5.98 0.84 -15.52
CA SER A 354 -5.82 -0.42 -16.28
C SER A 354 -5.20 -1.53 -15.44
N ILE A 355 -4.23 -1.22 -14.59
CA ILE A 355 -3.63 -2.17 -13.67
C ILE A 355 -4.66 -2.63 -12.62
N ALA A 356 -5.41 -1.71 -12.02
CA ALA A 356 -6.48 -2.06 -11.08
C ALA A 356 -7.53 -2.99 -11.73
N ASN A 357 -7.92 -2.73 -12.98
CA ASN A 357 -8.80 -3.62 -13.74
C ASN A 357 -8.20 -5.01 -13.91
N SER A 358 -6.91 -5.13 -14.21
CA SER A 358 -6.24 -6.43 -14.39
C SER A 358 -6.24 -7.26 -13.11
N PHE A 359 -5.99 -6.64 -11.95
CA PHE A 359 -6.07 -7.32 -10.65
C PHE A 359 -7.51 -7.65 -10.25
N ALA A 360 -8.47 -6.75 -10.52
CA ALA A 360 -9.88 -7.02 -10.28
C ALA A 360 -10.39 -8.19 -11.14
N ALA A 361 -10.00 -8.25 -12.42
CA ALA A 361 -10.33 -9.36 -13.30
C ALA A 361 -9.72 -10.68 -12.81
N LEU A 362 -8.46 -10.67 -12.34
CA LEU A 362 -7.85 -11.86 -11.72
C LEU A 362 -8.66 -12.31 -10.50
N SER A 363 -9.01 -11.41 -9.59
CA SER A 363 -9.83 -11.72 -8.40
C SER A 363 -11.17 -12.36 -8.78
N ILE A 364 -11.87 -11.77 -9.76
CA ILE A 364 -13.18 -12.26 -10.24
C ILE A 364 -13.06 -13.66 -10.88
N SER A 365 -11.93 -13.98 -11.51
CA SER A 365 -11.70 -15.30 -12.12
C SER A 365 -11.51 -16.43 -11.10
N LEU A 366 -11.32 -16.09 -9.82
CA LEU A 366 -11.13 -17.05 -8.73
C LEU A 366 -12.44 -17.26 -7.95
N PRO A 367 -12.82 -18.51 -7.62
CA PRO A 367 -14.06 -18.79 -6.88
C PRO A 367 -14.17 -18.07 -5.52
N GLN A 368 -13.02 -17.78 -4.88
CA GLN A 368 -12.96 -17.11 -3.58
C GLN A 368 -13.14 -15.60 -3.67
N HIS A 369 -12.93 -15.01 -4.86
CA HIS A 369 -12.94 -13.57 -5.09
C HIS A 369 -12.11 -12.79 -4.05
N PRO A 370 -10.79 -13.08 -3.87
CA PRO A 370 -9.98 -12.39 -2.88
C PRO A 370 -10.02 -10.88 -3.13
N GLU A 371 -10.12 -10.10 -2.06
CA GLU A 371 -10.08 -8.64 -2.19
C GLU A 371 -8.77 -8.18 -2.86
N VAL A 372 -8.83 -7.07 -3.60
CA VAL A 372 -7.66 -6.40 -4.20
C VAL A 372 -7.44 -5.09 -3.46
N TRP A 373 -6.24 -4.91 -2.90
CA TRP A 373 -5.84 -3.71 -2.18
C TRP A 373 -4.66 -3.04 -2.85
N VAL A 374 -4.51 -1.74 -2.58
CA VAL A 374 -3.32 -0.94 -2.89
C VAL A 374 -2.81 -0.37 -1.58
N THR A 375 -1.69 -0.86 -1.08
CA THR A 375 -1.21 -0.46 0.23
C THR A 375 -0.14 0.63 0.19
N GLU A 376 0.29 1.04 -1.01
CA GLU A 376 1.07 2.26 -1.21
C GLU A 376 0.67 2.98 -2.50
N ASN A 377 0.46 4.28 -2.37
CA ASN A 377 0.24 5.28 -3.41
C ASN A 377 0.57 6.65 -2.80
N GLY A 378 1.06 7.60 -3.58
CA GLY A 378 1.37 8.91 -3.03
C GLY A 378 2.10 9.83 -4.00
N PHE A 379 2.32 11.07 -3.57
CA PHE A 379 2.99 12.11 -4.35
C PHE A 379 3.83 12.98 -3.43
N ASP A 380 5.08 13.21 -3.80
CA ASP A 380 5.97 14.12 -3.09
C ASP A 380 5.61 15.59 -3.32
N ILE A 381 5.96 16.44 -2.37
CA ILE A 381 5.83 17.88 -2.53
C ILE A 381 7.15 18.56 -2.95
N ASN A 382 8.31 17.93 -2.70
CA ASN A 382 9.60 18.46 -3.11
C ASN A 382 9.76 18.38 -4.64
N GLN A 383 10.07 19.52 -5.27
CA GLN A 383 10.10 19.65 -6.73
C GLN A 383 11.33 19.00 -7.39
N GLN A 384 12.26 18.45 -6.61
CA GLN A 384 13.38 17.66 -7.11
C GLN A 384 13.08 16.15 -7.10
N SER A 385 12.02 15.71 -6.43
CA SER A 385 11.58 14.32 -6.45
C SER A 385 11.04 13.91 -7.82
N TYR A 386 11.30 12.69 -8.21
CA TYR A 386 10.70 12.06 -9.40
C TYR A 386 9.22 11.66 -9.21
N GLN A 387 8.70 11.68 -7.99
CA GLN A 387 7.30 11.37 -7.67
C GLN A 387 6.49 12.63 -7.28
N LYS A 388 6.99 13.83 -7.63
CA LYS A 388 6.40 15.10 -7.20
C LYS A 388 5.01 15.37 -7.78
N ALA A 389 4.13 15.93 -6.97
CA ALA A 389 3.02 16.73 -7.44
C ALA A 389 3.56 18.06 -8.04
N ILE A 390 2.87 18.60 -9.02
CA ILE A 390 3.28 19.82 -9.74
C ILE A 390 2.34 20.99 -9.43
N ALA A 391 2.84 22.21 -9.55
CA ALA A 391 1.97 23.38 -9.58
C ALA A 391 1.18 23.44 -10.91
N ILE A 392 -0.10 23.79 -10.85
CA ILE A 392 -0.98 23.87 -12.03
C ILE A 392 -1.63 25.25 -12.06
N GLY A 393 -1.16 26.12 -12.94
CA GLY A 393 -1.61 27.51 -12.98
C GLY A 393 -1.36 28.24 -11.65
N LYS A 394 -2.43 28.64 -10.96
CA LYS A 394 -2.35 29.27 -9.62
C LYS A 394 -2.44 28.27 -8.46
N LYS A 395 -2.68 27.00 -8.76
CA LYS A 395 -2.79 25.94 -7.75
C LYS A 395 -1.40 25.55 -7.27
N SER A 396 -1.19 25.60 -5.97
CA SER A 396 0.08 25.20 -5.36
C SER A 396 0.30 23.67 -5.45
N VAL A 397 1.54 23.24 -5.28
CA VAL A 397 1.91 21.81 -5.20
C VAL A 397 1.11 21.07 -4.13
N LEU A 398 0.92 21.66 -2.95
CA LEU A 398 0.12 21.07 -1.85
C LEU A 398 -1.34 20.86 -2.24
N LEU A 399 -1.93 21.78 -3.01
CA LEU A 399 -3.31 21.63 -3.49
C LEU A 399 -3.41 20.60 -4.61
N THR A 400 -2.38 20.50 -5.45
CA THR A 400 -2.33 19.44 -6.48
C THR A 400 -2.15 18.08 -5.82
N GLN A 401 -1.28 17.95 -4.80
CA GLN A 401 -1.17 16.72 -4.02
C GLN A 401 -2.55 16.34 -3.43
N ALA A 402 -3.27 17.30 -2.83
CA ALA A 402 -4.59 17.05 -2.25
C ALA A 402 -5.62 16.57 -3.28
N ASP A 403 -5.66 17.22 -4.46
CA ASP A 403 -6.53 16.80 -5.55
C ASP A 403 -6.19 15.38 -6.02
N TRP A 404 -4.91 15.09 -6.24
CA TRP A 404 -4.49 13.79 -6.77
C TRP A 404 -4.67 12.65 -5.77
N ILE A 405 -4.48 12.91 -4.47
CA ILE A 405 -4.79 11.95 -3.38
C ILE A 405 -6.29 11.63 -3.38
N LEU A 406 -7.16 12.64 -3.41
CA LEU A 406 -8.61 12.41 -3.44
C LEU A 406 -9.05 11.72 -4.74
N ARG A 407 -8.50 12.13 -5.89
CA ARG A 407 -8.78 11.51 -7.20
C ARG A 407 -8.28 10.07 -7.29
N SER A 408 -7.14 9.73 -6.66
CA SER A 408 -6.69 8.33 -6.53
C SER A 408 -7.72 7.49 -5.78
N SER A 409 -8.29 8.00 -4.70
CA SER A 409 -9.36 7.31 -3.96
C SER A 409 -10.58 7.01 -4.84
N LEU A 410 -11.00 8.01 -5.63
CA LEU A 410 -12.14 7.89 -6.55
C LEU A 410 -11.83 6.94 -7.72
N LEU A 411 -10.61 6.97 -8.25
CA LEU A 411 -10.18 6.09 -9.33
C LEU A 411 -10.16 4.63 -8.86
N TYR A 412 -9.50 4.33 -7.74
CA TYR A 412 -9.32 2.95 -7.30
C TYR A 412 -10.64 2.27 -6.92
N ILE A 413 -11.56 2.97 -6.26
CA ILE A 413 -12.89 2.39 -5.96
C ILE A 413 -13.69 2.14 -7.25
N ARG A 414 -13.60 3.03 -8.24
CA ARG A 414 -14.22 2.87 -9.58
C ARG A 414 -13.74 1.59 -10.27
N HIS A 415 -12.48 1.22 -10.08
CA HIS A 415 -11.84 0.05 -10.68
C HIS A 415 -11.82 -1.20 -9.78
N GLY A 416 -12.63 -1.23 -8.71
CA GLY A 416 -12.87 -2.44 -7.92
C GLY A 416 -11.88 -2.73 -6.80
N VAL A 417 -10.92 -1.85 -6.55
CA VAL A 417 -10.05 -1.93 -5.38
C VAL A 417 -10.87 -1.78 -4.10
N LYS A 418 -10.55 -2.59 -3.09
CA LYS A 418 -11.32 -2.65 -1.84
C LYS A 418 -10.75 -1.79 -0.74
N ARG A 419 -9.44 -1.53 -0.75
CA ARG A 419 -8.75 -0.61 0.17
C ARG A 419 -7.57 0.05 -0.50
N LEU A 420 -7.35 1.31 -0.10
CA LEU A 420 -6.22 2.12 -0.54
C LEU A 420 -5.54 2.72 0.68
N PHE A 421 -4.20 2.70 0.69
CA PHE A 421 -3.39 3.36 1.71
C PHE A 421 -2.39 4.29 1.03
N PHE A 422 -2.29 5.51 1.53
CA PHE A 422 -1.35 6.50 1.03
C PHE A 422 -0.02 6.42 1.77
N TYR A 423 1.07 6.46 1.05
CA TYR A 423 2.41 6.58 1.60
C TYR A 423 2.80 8.07 1.53
N GLN A 424 2.88 8.81 2.69
CA GLN A 424 2.66 8.34 4.06
C GLN A 424 2.06 9.46 4.95
N LEU A 425 1.94 9.22 6.28
CA LEU A 425 1.37 10.19 7.21
C LEU A 425 2.22 11.47 7.32
N LEU A 426 3.49 11.31 7.67
CA LEU A 426 4.47 12.40 7.78
C LEU A 426 5.59 12.21 6.77
N ASP A 427 6.31 13.28 6.43
CA ASP A 427 7.51 13.17 5.60
C ASP A 427 8.56 12.27 6.27
N ASP A 428 9.20 11.43 5.48
CA ASP A 428 10.34 10.63 5.94
C ASP A 428 11.53 11.52 6.28
N THR A 429 11.83 12.45 5.37
CA THR A 429 12.87 13.45 5.56
C THR A 429 12.34 14.81 5.10
N PRO A 430 12.00 15.73 6.01
CA PRO A 430 11.56 17.07 5.64
C PRO A 430 12.58 17.75 4.70
N ASN A 431 12.10 18.29 3.58
CA ASN A 431 12.93 18.85 2.49
C ASN A 431 13.82 17.83 1.76
N GLY A 432 13.67 16.53 1.98
CA GLY A 432 14.38 15.49 1.23
C GLY A 432 14.09 15.57 -0.27
N ILE A 433 15.10 15.32 -1.09
CA ILE A 433 15.00 15.39 -2.56
C ILE A 433 14.77 14.03 -3.21
N THR A 434 14.92 12.96 -2.43
CA THR A 434 14.74 11.59 -2.89
C THR A 434 13.25 11.27 -3.05
N GLN A 435 12.97 10.32 -3.91
CA GLN A 435 11.61 9.80 -4.11
C GLN A 435 11.03 9.30 -2.78
N TYR A 436 9.79 9.64 -2.51
CA TYR A 436 9.00 9.34 -1.30
C TYR A 436 9.38 10.11 -0.02
N ALA A 437 10.48 10.87 -0.01
CA ALA A 437 10.94 11.58 1.18
C ALA A 437 9.96 12.64 1.69
N THR A 438 9.15 13.22 0.81
CA THR A 438 8.22 14.33 1.11
C THR A 438 6.78 14.02 0.71
N SER A 439 6.39 12.75 0.77
CA SER A 439 5.04 12.29 0.43
C SER A 439 4.03 12.40 1.57
N GLY A 440 4.42 12.96 2.72
CA GLY A 440 3.56 13.14 3.87
C GLY A 440 2.26 13.89 3.55
N LEU A 441 1.16 13.43 4.13
CA LEU A 441 -0.15 14.08 4.04
C LEU A 441 -0.40 15.02 5.21
N ALA A 442 0.53 15.06 6.16
CA ALA A 442 0.50 15.91 7.33
C ALA A 442 1.92 16.39 7.69
N GLU A 443 1.98 17.39 8.52
CA GLU A 443 3.12 17.81 9.30
C GLU A 443 2.88 17.45 10.76
N ASP A 444 3.89 17.51 11.62
CA ASP A 444 3.76 17.14 13.02
C ASP A 444 2.54 17.83 13.68
N GLY A 445 1.55 17.02 14.05
CA GLY A 445 0.29 17.47 14.65
C GLY A 445 -0.63 18.32 13.76
N LYS A 446 -0.34 18.49 12.46
CA LYS A 446 -1.12 19.35 11.56
C LYS A 446 -1.41 18.67 10.23
N ARG A 447 -2.67 18.73 9.79
CA ARG A 447 -3.05 18.26 8.44
C ARG A 447 -2.48 19.18 7.36
N ARG A 448 -1.99 18.59 6.27
CA ARG A 448 -1.85 19.25 4.97
C ARG A 448 -3.19 19.24 4.22
N PRO A 449 -3.36 20.01 3.15
CA PRO A 449 -4.59 20.01 2.36
C PRO A 449 -5.07 18.61 1.94
N ALA A 450 -4.15 17.67 1.70
CA ALA A 450 -4.50 16.29 1.35
C ALA A 450 -5.26 15.57 2.48
N ALA A 451 -4.79 15.68 3.73
CA ALA A 451 -5.50 15.13 4.89
C ALA A 451 -6.82 15.86 5.19
N ASP A 452 -6.90 17.19 4.93
CA ASP A 452 -8.16 17.92 5.02
C ASP A 452 -9.20 17.38 4.03
N TYR A 453 -8.81 17.16 2.77
CA TYR A 453 -9.71 16.67 1.73
C TYR A 453 -10.21 15.25 2.03
N ILE A 454 -9.33 14.38 2.54
CA ILE A 454 -9.69 13.03 3.00
C ILE A 454 -10.69 13.10 4.16
N LEU A 455 -10.41 13.89 5.21
CA LEU A 455 -11.32 14.06 6.34
C LEU A 455 -12.70 14.55 5.90
N GLN A 456 -12.74 15.55 5.03
CA GLN A 456 -13.98 16.15 4.52
C GLN A 456 -14.78 15.18 3.67
N ALA A 457 -14.13 14.44 2.76
CA ALA A 457 -14.77 13.42 1.95
C ALA A 457 -15.30 12.26 2.81
N ASN A 458 -14.53 11.85 3.83
CA ASN A 458 -14.95 10.82 4.78
C ASN A 458 -16.19 11.25 5.58
N LYS A 459 -16.19 12.48 6.10
CA LYS A 459 -17.36 13.04 6.82
C LYS A 459 -18.59 13.16 5.93
N LEU A 460 -18.43 13.60 4.67
CA LEU A 460 -19.55 13.80 3.74
C LEU A 460 -20.13 12.49 3.22
N MET A 461 -19.27 11.57 2.80
CA MET A 461 -19.70 10.40 2.05
C MET A 461 -18.89 9.12 2.29
N GLY A 462 -18.22 8.99 3.44
CA GLY A 462 -17.40 7.82 3.77
C GLY A 462 -18.16 6.48 3.67
N ASP A 463 -19.43 6.45 4.01
CA ASP A 463 -20.30 5.25 3.96
C ASP A 463 -21.03 5.06 2.62
N TYR A 464 -20.82 5.96 1.66
CA TYR A 464 -21.42 5.82 0.33
C TYR A 464 -20.64 4.80 -0.50
N THR A 465 -21.37 4.11 -1.38
CA THR A 465 -20.80 3.12 -2.30
C THR A 465 -20.91 3.62 -3.74
N TYR A 466 -19.88 3.35 -4.54
CA TYR A 466 -19.87 3.67 -5.97
C TYR A 466 -20.94 2.86 -6.71
N LYS A 467 -21.70 3.54 -7.60
CA LYS A 467 -22.79 2.94 -8.37
C LYS A 467 -22.57 3.00 -9.89
N GLY A 468 -21.64 3.78 -10.35
CA GLY A 468 -21.31 3.89 -11.78
C GLY A 468 -20.82 5.27 -12.16
N THR A 469 -20.15 5.35 -13.30
CA THR A 469 -19.74 6.58 -13.96
C THR A 469 -20.75 6.91 -15.06
N ILE A 470 -21.42 8.05 -14.95
CA ILE A 470 -22.48 8.47 -15.89
C ILE A 470 -21.96 9.38 -17.00
N ASN A 471 -20.75 9.92 -16.86
CA ASN A 471 -20.05 10.71 -17.88
C ASN A 471 -18.54 10.56 -17.71
N LYS A 472 -17.80 10.54 -18.82
CA LYS A 472 -16.34 10.32 -18.82
C LYS A 472 -15.51 11.59 -18.92
N GLU A 473 -16.08 12.70 -19.44
CA GLU A 473 -15.38 13.97 -19.66
C GLU A 473 -16.37 15.16 -19.52
N PRO A 474 -16.44 15.84 -18.37
CA PRO A 474 -15.79 15.51 -17.09
C PRO A 474 -16.22 14.14 -16.57
N ILE A 475 -15.40 13.51 -15.74
CA ILE A 475 -15.84 12.30 -15.03
C ILE A 475 -16.97 12.70 -14.06
N VAL A 476 -18.07 11.95 -14.11
CA VAL A 476 -19.19 12.10 -13.18
C VAL A 476 -19.52 10.74 -12.61
N ASP A 477 -19.13 10.53 -11.38
CA ASP A 477 -19.38 9.30 -10.63
C ASP A 477 -20.59 9.45 -9.72
N LYS A 478 -21.43 8.42 -9.71
CA LYS A 478 -22.60 8.33 -8.83
C LYS A 478 -22.29 7.47 -7.62
N TYR A 479 -22.57 7.98 -6.43
CA TYR A 479 -22.48 7.26 -5.16
C TYR A 479 -23.81 7.26 -4.44
N GLN A 480 -24.10 6.19 -3.66
CA GLN A 480 -25.35 6.06 -2.90
C GLN A 480 -25.11 5.48 -1.51
N SER A 481 -25.92 5.95 -0.55
CA SER A 481 -26.09 5.37 0.78
C SER A 481 -27.58 5.46 1.14
N GLY A 482 -28.25 4.32 1.28
CA GLY A 482 -29.70 4.30 1.40
C GLY A 482 -30.40 5.04 0.23
N ASN A 483 -31.24 6.02 0.54
CA ASN A 483 -31.93 6.85 -0.45
C ASN A 483 -31.14 8.09 -0.88
N SER A 484 -30.00 8.38 -0.25
CA SER A 484 -29.20 9.55 -0.55
C SER A 484 -28.26 9.29 -1.73
N THR A 485 -28.13 10.26 -2.63
CA THR A 485 -27.24 10.20 -3.79
C THR A 485 -26.30 11.40 -3.79
N ILE A 486 -25.00 11.14 -4.00
CA ILE A 486 -23.98 12.15 -4.26
C ILE A 486 -23.35 11.86 -5.62
N TYR A 487 -23.22 12.89 -6.44
CA TYR A 487 -22.41 12.87 -7.66
C TYR A 487 -21.07 13.54 -7.37
N VAL A 488 -19.98 12.92 -7.84
CA VAL A 488 -18.63 13.47 -7.76
C VAL A 488 -18.18 13.81 -9.18
N LEU A 489 -17.81 15.07 -9.38
CA LEU A 489 -17.45 15.58 -10.71
C LEU A 489 -16.00 16.08 -10.71
N THR A 490 -15.21 15.68 -11.71
CA THR A 490 -13.83 16.13 -11.89
C THR A 490 -13.39 16.08 -13.34
N ILE A 491 -12.50 17.00 -13.74
CA ILE A 491 -11.82 16.92 -15.03
C ILE A 491 -10.60 15.99 -14.87
N PRO A 492 -10.49 14.93 -15.69
CA PRO A 492 -9.45 13.91 -15.54
C PRO A 492 -8.11 14.30 -16.20
N ASP A 493 -7.61 15.51 -15.93
CA ASP A 493 -6.30 15.96 -16.44
C ASP A 493 -5.52 16.80 -15.41
N GLN A 494 -4.45 17.47 -15.87
CA GLN A 494 -3.56 18.31 -15.06
C GLN A 494 -3.16 19.61 -15.78
N LYS A 495 -4.09 20.19 -16.56
CA LYS A 495 -3.86 21.37 -17.41
C LYS A 495 -4.45 22.65 -16.83
N GLY A 496 -5.12 22.58 -15.69
CA GLY A 496 -5.77 23.73 -15.03
C GLY A 496 -7.03 24.21 -15.75
N ARG A 497 -7.66 23.37 -16.55
CA ARG A 497 -8.87 23.72 -17.29
C ARG A 497 -10.14 23.53 -16.47
N THR A 498 -11.19 24.21 -16.92
CA THR A 498 -12.56 24.05 -16.43
C THR A 498 -13.50 23.71 -17.59
N ALA A 499 -14.62 23.07 -17.30
CA ALA A 499 -15.68 22.81 -18.26
C ALA A 499 -17.06 23.04 -17.62
N SER A 500 -18.02 23.55 -18.40
CA SER A 500 -19.42 23.54 -17.98
C SER A 500 -20.03 22.16 -18.22
N TYR A 501 -20.81 21.68 -17.24
CA TYR A 501 -21.51 20.41 -17.34
C TYR A 501 -22.96 20.56 -16.81
N GLN A 502 -23.92 19.98 -17.53
CA GLN A 502 -25.30 19.95 -17.11
C GLN A 502 -25.59 18.60 -16.42
N LEU A 503 -25.63 18.63 -15.08
CA LEU A 503 -25.96 17.46 -14.29
C LEU A 503 -27.48 17.29 -14.15
N ASN A 504 -28.01 16.12 -14.53
CA ASN A 504 -29.40 15.78 -14.26
C ASN A 504 -29.52 15.22 -12.83
N THR A 505 -30.00 16.04 -11.93
CA THR A 505 -30.21 15.67 -10.51
C THR A 505 -31.58 15.01 -10.28
N GLY A 506 -32.56 15.31 -11.14
CA GLY A 506 -33.96 14.88 -11.00
C GLY A 506 -34.71 15.51 -9.81
N THR A 507 -34.12 16.53 -9.14
CA THR A 507 -34.66 17.20 -7.95
C THR A 507 -34.72 18.70 -8.17
N ALA A 508 -35.63 19.40 -7.48
CA ALA A 508 -35.80 20.87 -7.57
C ALA A 508 -34.61 21.65 -6.94
N SER A 509 -33.84 21.00 -6.07
CA SER A 509 -32.68 21.59 -5.41
C SER A 509 -31.57 20.58 -5.23
N ALA A 510 -30.35 21.07 -5.06
CA ALA A 510 -29.16 20.27 -4.72
C ALA A 510 -28.25 21.07 -3.79
N THR A 511 -27.32 20.38 -3.14
CA THR A 511 -26.23 21.04 -2.39
C THR A 511 -24.91 20.72 -3.06
N VAL A 512 -24.13 21.73 -3.38
CA VAL A 512 -22.78 21.63 -3.93
C VAL A 512 -21.78 21.76 -2.81
N TYR A 513 -20.84 20.83 -2.71
CA TYR A 513 -19.74 20.87 -1.75
C TYR A 513 -18.41 20.96 -2.48
N THR A 514 -17.51 21.80 -1.95
CA THR A 514 -16.16 22.01 -2.48
C THR A 514 -15.14 21.81 -1.37
N PRO A 515 -14.09 21.00 -1.56
CA PRO A 515 -13.02 20.81 -0.58
C PRO A 515 -12.37 22.14 -0.20
N LYS A 516 -12.05 22.29 1.08
CA LYS A 516 -11.49 23.51 1.65
C LYS A 516 -10.26 23.21 2.51
N PRO A 517 -9.06 23.68 2.13
CA PRO A 517 -7.87 23.53 2.94
C PRO A 517 -8.02 24.20 4.32
N GLY A 518 -7.45 23.57 5.35
CA GLY A 518 -7.46 24.08 6.72
C GLY A 518 -8.82 24.02 7.44
N ALA A 519 -9.78 23.25 6.89
CA ALA A 519 -11.11 23.12 7.47
C ALA A 519 -11.49 21.64 7.72
N ASP A 520 -12.40 21.42 8.66
CA ASP A 520 -12.90 20.08 9.00
C ASP A 520 -14.06 19.61 8.10
N VAL A 521 -14.66 20.54 7.35
CA VAL A 521 -15.80 20.28 6.47
C VAL A 521 -15.64 21.08 5.17
N MET A 522 -16.22 20.58 4.11
CA MET A 522 -16.26 21.28 2.81
C MET A 522 -17.09 22.55 2.87
N ASP A 523 -16.76 23.53 2.05
CA ASP A 523 -17.69 24.63 1.78
C ASP A 523 -18.93 24.06 1.09
N LYS A 524 -20.12 24.52 1.47
CA LYS A 524 -21.39 24.06 0.92
C LYS A 524 -22.23 25.23 0.40
N LYS A 525 -22.93 24.98 -0.70
CA LYS A 525 -23.83 25.94 -1.33
C LYS A 525 -25.11 25.22 -1.78
N ALA A 526 -26.25 25.63 -1.24
CA ALA A 526 -27.56 25.22 -1.76
C ALA A 526 -27.82 25.89 -3.12
N VAL A 527 -28.32 25.14 -4.09
CA VAL A 527 -28.62 25.60 -5.43
C VAL A 527 -29.98 25.09 -5.88
N THR A 528 -30.72 25.94 -6.61
CA THR A 528 -31.98 25.55 -7.26
C THR A 528 -31.63 24.96 -8.63
N THR A 529 -32.31 23.91 -9.03
CA THR A 529 -32.18 23.31 -10.36
C THR A 529 -33.27 23.84 -11.30
N ASN A 530 -32.97 23.83 -12.59
CA ASN A 530 -33.96 24.15 -13.60
C ASN A 530 -34.53 22.84 -14.17
N ASN A 531 -35.79 22.49 -13.84
CA ASN A 531 -36.43 21.24 -14.24
C ASN A 531 -35.55 20.00 -13.90
N GLY A 532 -34.98 19.95 -12.71
CA GLY A 532 -34.10 18.88 -12.28
C GLY A 532 -32.69 18.87 -12.89
N LYS A 533 -32.29 19.92 -13.58
CA LYS A 533 -30.97 20.06 -14.21
C LYS A 533 -30.18 21.17 -13.53
N LEU A 534 -28.91 20.90 -13.26
CA LEU A 534 -27.96 21.84 -12.64
C LEU A 534 -26.81 22.11 -13.63
N GLU A 535 -26.68 23.37 -14.06
CA GLU A 535 -25.48 23.83 -14.77
C GLU A 535 -24.37 24.08 -13.75
N ILE A 536 -23.20 23.44 -13.92
CA ILE A 536 -22.12 23.52 -12.96
C ILE A 536 -20.76 23.58 -13.67
N THR A 537 -19.87 24.45 -13.19
CA THR A 537 -18.48 24.49 -13.63
C THR A 537 -17.68 23.43 -12.91
N VAL A 538 -17.05 22.53 -13.63
CA VAL A 538 -16.20 21.44 -13.15
C VAL A 538 -14.74 21.79 -13.40
N SER A 539 -13.87 21.47 -12.46
CA SER A 539 -12.42 21.62 -12.53
C SER A 539 -11.70 20.29 -12.26
N GLU A 540 -10.39 20.32 -12.17
CA GLU A 540 -9.58 19.16 -11.75
C GLU A 540 -9.70 18.84 -10.24
N THR A 541 -10.08 19.82 -9.41
CA THR A 541 -10.45 19.60 -8.02
C THR A 541 -11.83 18.95 -7.97
N PRO A 542 -11.99 17.76 -7.38
CA PRO A 542 -13.29 17.10 -7.27
C PRO A 542 -14.30 17.98 -6.55
N LEU A 543 -15.50 18.08 -7.09
CA LEU A 543 -16.63 18.70 -6.41
C LEU A 543 -17.77 17.67 -6.23
N PHE A 544 -18.62 17.90 -5.24
CA PHE A 544 -19.64 16.94 -4.84
C PHE A 544 -21.01 17.60 -4.93
N VAL A 545 -21.98 16.89 -5.48
CA VAL A 545 -23.37 17.36 -5.61
C VAL A 545 -24.29 16.36 -4.95
N GLU A 546 -24.82 16.75 -3.80
CA GLU A 546 -25.87 15.97 -3.11
C GLU A 546 -27.23 16.38 -3.64
N THR A 547 -27.99 15.42 -4.11
CA THR A 547 -29.37 15.66 -4.54
C THR A 547 -30.28 15.70 -3.33
N GLY A 548 -31.22 16.66 -3.29
CA GLY A 548 -32.25 16.71 -2.27
C GLY A 548 -33.03 15.39 -2.19
N SER A 549 -33.52 15.02 -1.02
CA SER A 549 -34.48 13.93 -0.88
C SER A 549 -35.69 14.19 -1.77
N ARG A 550 -36.10 13.20 -2.53
CA ARG A 550 -37.33 13.26 -3.33
C ARG A 550 -38.56 13.33 -2.42
#